data_fdd953e7141b7739b72ba0a496851f4d
#
_entry.id   fdd953e7141b7739b72ba0a496851f4d
#
_cell.length_a   1.000
_cell.length_b   1.000
_cell.length_c   1.000
_cell.angle_alpha   90.00
_cell.angle_beta   90.00
_cell.angle_gamma   90.00
#
_symmetry.space_group_name_H-M   'P 1'
#
loop_
_entity.id
_entity.type
_entity.pdbx_description
1 polymer ?
#
loop_
_entity_poly.entity_id
_entity_poly.type
_entity_poly.pdbx_seq_one_letter_code
_entity_poly.pdbx_strand_id
1 'polypeptide(L)'
;MTLLVHTFVYDEPGKLRLLDDPEDGSDMAGFESSRTRLWGSEHARAIGARFFPELAADDLYVQPEDVEDFIAECELMRGHTAELGADSGYGEDYVAARLANITRAALRARSAGGGVLVW
;
A
#
# COMPACT_ATOMS: atom_id res chain seq x y z
N MET A 1 -4.54 -3.30 -16.32
CA MET A 1 -5.19 -2.56 -15.24
C MET A 1 -4.17 -2.22 -14.17
N THR A 2 -4.46 -1.25 -13.34
CA THR A 2 -3.49 -0.67 -12.40
C THR A 2 -4.09 -0.65 -11.01
N LEU A 3 -3.28 -1.02 -10.00
CA LEU A 3 -3.64 -0.79 -8.60
C LEU A 3 -3.49 0.69 -8.29
N LEU A 4 -4.43 1.21 -7.54
CA LEU A 4 -4.40 2.58 -7.04
C LEU A 4 -4.34 2.58 -5.52
N VAL A 5 -3.75 3.63 -4.95
CA VAL A 5 -3.75 3.82 -3.50
C VAL A 5 -4.37 5.18 -3.18
N HIS A 6 -5.29 5.19 -2.24
CA HIS A 6 -5.94 6.42 -1.77
C HIS A 6 -5.97 6.48 -0.26
N THR A 7 -5.94 7.69 0.27
CA THR A 7 -6.27 7.94 1.66
C THR A 7 -7.77 8.20 1.73
N PHE A 8 -8.44 7.67 2.74
CA PHE A 8 -9.86 7.93 2.96
C PHE A 8 -10.11 8.43 4.37
N VAL A 9 -11.24 9.08 4.55
CA VAL A 9 -11.75 9.46 5.87
C VAL A 9 -13.21 9.04 5.96
N TYR A 10 -13.73 8.96 7.17
CA TYR A 10 -15.17 8.75 7.39
C TYR A 10 -15.80 10.09 7.74
N ASP A 11 -16.68 10.59 6.86
CA ASP A 11 -17.45 11.82 7.14
C ASP A 11 -18.52 11.55 8.19
N GLU A 12 -19.09 10.34 8.15
CA GLU A 12 -20.06 9.83 9.11
C GLU A 12 -19.74 8.35 9.33
N PRO A 13 -20.21 7.74 10.44
CA PRO A 13 -20.02 6.30 10.63
C PRO A 13 -20.51 5.50 9.42
N GLY A 14 -19.61 4.73 8.83
CA GLY A 14 -19.91 3.91 7.65
C GLY A 14 -19.86 4.64 6.32
N LYS A 15 -19.60 5.96 6.29
CA LYS A 15 -19.48 6.75 5.05
C LYS A 15 -18.03 7.10 4.74
N LEU A 16 -17.43 6.29 3.90
CA LEU A 16 -16.05 6.48 3.46
C LEU A 16 -15.99 7.52 2.34
N ARG A 17 -15.03 8.45 2.45
CA ARG A 17 -14.76 9.44 1.39
C ARG A 17 -13.27 9.43 1.06
N LEU A 18 -12.95 9.23 -0.22
CA LEU A 18 -11.56 9.30 -0.68
C LEU A 18 -11.09 10.75 -0.70
N LEU A 19 -9.87 11.00 -0.24
CA LEU A 19 -9.25 12.31 -0.35
C LEU A 19 -8.67 12.48 -1.76
N ASP A 20 -8.53 13.74 -2.20
CA ASP A 20 -7.90 14.06 -3.47
C ASP A 20 -6.44 13.61 -3.48
N ASP A 21 -5.92 13.31 -4.68
CA ASP A 21 -4.53 12.93 -4.83
C ASP A 21 -3.61 14.07 -4.38
N PRO A 22 -2.49 13.76 -3.73
CA PRO A 22 -1.55 14.81 -3.33
C PRO A 22 -0.89 15.45 -4.55
N GLU A 23 -0.60 16.75 -4.48
CA GLU A 23 0.02 17.51 -5.56
C GLU A 23 1.39 16.96 -5.97
N ASP A 24 2.14 16.44 -5.01
CA ASP A 24 3.53 15.97 -5.20
C ASP A 24 3.64 14.44 -5.16
N GLY A 25 2.51 13.74 -5.20
CA GLY A 25 2.49 12.29 -5.13
C GLY A 25 1.70 11.68 -6.27
N SER A 26 1.69 10.36 -6.27
CA SER A 26 0.96 9.58 -7.25
C SER A 26 0.08 8.57 -6.53
N ASP A 27 -1.05 8.23 -7.14
CA ASP A 27 -1.93 7.17 -6.67
C ASP A 27 -1.56 5.78 -7.22
N MET A 28 -0.45 5.67 -7.95
CA MET A 28 -0.03 4.43 -8.58
C MET A 28 0.57 3.47 -7.56
N ALA A 29 -0.05 2.31 -7.38
CA ALA A 29 0.40 1.27 -6.46
C ALA A 29 0.97 0.04 -7.19
N GLY A 30 0.99 0.04 -8.50
CA GLY A 30 1.55 -1.01 -9.34
C GLY A 30 0.55 -1.53 -10.36
N PHE A 31 1.03 -2.46 -11.20
CA PHE A 31 0.15 -3.17 -12.12
C PHE A 31 -0.77 -4.10 -11.35
N GLU A 32 -1.90 -4.46 -11.95
CA GLU A 32 -2.84 -5.41 -11.34
C GLU A 32 -2.15 -6.74 -10.99
N SER A 33 -1.20 -7.18 -11.82
CA SER A 33 -0.42 -8.40 -11.57
C SER A 33 0.43 -8.32 -10.30
N SER A 34 0.71 -7.11 -9.79
CA SER A 34 1.49 -6.97 -8.55
C SER A 34 0.74 -7.44 -7.31
N ARG A 35 -0.59 -7.62 -7.38
CA ARG A 35 -1.37 -8.20 -6.29
C ARG A 35 -0.79 -9.53 -5.84
N THR A 36 -0.48 -10.42 -6.80
CA THR A 36 0.03 -11.75 -6.51
C THR A 36 1.54 -11.85 -6.66
N ARG A 37 2.12 -11.14 -7.62
CA ARG A 37 3.55 -11.26 -7.93
C ARG A 37 4.45 -10.48 -6.97
N LEU A 38 3.92 -9.43 -6.35
CA LEU A 38 4.72 -8.53 -5.51
C LEU A 38 4.13 -8.45 -4.10
N TRP A 39 3.03 -7.70 -3.94
CA TRP A 39 2.50 -7.39 -2.62
C TRP A 39 1.95 -8.63 -1.89
N GLY A 40 1.30 -9.52 -2.63
CA GLY A 40 0.73 -10.75 -2.08
C GLY A 40 1.59 -11.99 -2.30
N SER A 41 2.87 -11.83 -2.60
CA SER A 41 3.77 -12.94 -2.87
C SER A 41 4.16 -13.69 -1.58
N GLU A 42 4.66 -14.91 -1.75
CA GLU A 42 5.22 -15.67 -0.64
C GLU A 42 6.43 -14.96 -0.04
N HIS A 43 7.22 -14.29 -0.86
CA HIS A 43 8.39 -13.54 -0.40
C HIS A 43 7.98 -12.40 0.53
N ALA A 44 6.92 -11.67 0.17
CA ALA A 44 6.38 -10.61 1.03
C ALA A 44 5.93 -11.16 2.38
N ARG A 45 5.25 -12.30 2.38
CA ARG A 45 4.85 -12.99 3.62
C ARG A 45 6.05 -13.42 4.45
N ALA A 46 7.08 -13.93 3.80
CA ALA A 46 8.31 -14.38 4.47
C ALA A 46 9.05 -13.24 5.16
N ILE A 47 8.98 -12.02 4.59
CA ILE A 47 9.55 -10.82 5.22
C ILE A 47 8.80 -10.45 6.51
N GLY A 48 7.52 -10.80 6.58
CA GLY A 48 6.67 -10.50 7.74
C GLY A 48 5.49 -9.60 7.40
N ALA A 49 5.23 -9.33 6.12
CA ALA A 49 4.08 -8.53 5.71
C ALA A 49 2.78 -9.25 6.05
N ARG A 50 1.80 -8.49 6.53
CA ARG A 50 0.47 -9.01 6.88
C ARG A 50 -0.64 -8.26 6.14
N PHE A 51 -0.51 -6.96 5.93
CA PHE A 51 -1.49 -6.18 5.19
C PHE A 51 -1.35 -6.38 3.69
N PHE A 52 -0.15 -6.18 3.15
CA PHE A 52 0.08 -6.31 1.71
C PHE A 52 -0.37 -7.64 1.13
N PRO A 53 -0.17 -8.79 1.79
CA PRO A 53 -0.63 -10.07 1.25
C PRO A 53 -2.12 -10.19 1.02
N GLU A 54 -2.95 -9.38 1.67
CA GLU A 54 -4.40 -9.38 1.45
C GLU A 54 -4.74 -9.01 0.01
N LEU A 55 -3.87 -8.25 -0.68
CA LEU A 55 -4.06 -7.87 -2.07
C LEU A 55 -4.10 -9.04 -3.04
N ALA A 56 -3.56 -10.19 -2.65
CA ALA A 56 -3.63 -11.39 -3.50
C ALA A 56 -5.07 -11.88 -3.67
N ALA A 57 -5.94 -11.61 -2.71
CA ALA A 57 -7.31 -12.11 -2.71
C ALA A 57 -8.37 -11.02 -2.89
N ASP A 58 -8.08 -9.77 -2.51
CA ASP A 58 -9.08 -8.70 -2.51
C ASP A 58 -8.40 -7.32 -2.46
N ASP A 59 -9.21 -6.27 -2.43
CA ASP A 59 -8.71 -4.92 -2.17
C ASP A 59 -8.30 -4.81 -0.71
N LEU A 60 -7.35 -3.94 -0.43
CA LEU A 60 -6.84 -3.73 0.92
C LEU A 60 -7.45 -2.48 1.53
N TYR A 61 -8.20 -2.64 2.61
CA TYR A 61 -8.71 -1.56 3.42
C TYR A 61 -7.95 -1.53 4.75
N VAL A 62 -7.13 -0.51 4.96
CA VAL A 62 -6.46 -0.29 6.25
C VAL A 62 -7.30 0.70 7.03
N GLN A 63 -7.93 0.24 8.11
CA GLN A 63 -8.79 1.08 8.92
C GLN A 63 -7.95 2.10 9.72
N PRO A 64 -8.54 3.22 10.16
CA PRO A 64 -7.80 4.22 10.91
C PRO A 64 -7.03 3.68 12.12
N GLU A 65 -7.60 2.73 12.85
CA GLU A 65 -6.96 2.11 14.00
C GLU A 65 -5.74 1.24 13.65
N ASP A 66 -5.60 0.84 12.39
CA ASP A 66 -4.50 -0.02 11.92
C ASP A 66 -3.41 0.74 11.17
N VAL A 67 -3.57 2.05 10.96
CA VAL A 67 -2.65 2.84 10.12
C VAL A 67 -1.22 2.83 10.67
N GLU A 68 -1.02 2.92 11.98
CA GLU A 68 0.32 2.88 12.55
C GLU A 68 1.02 1.54 12.27
N ASP A 69 0.30 0.44 12.40
CA ASP A 69 0.85 -0.89 12.10
C ASP A 69 1.15 -1.01 10.59
N PHE A 70 0.31 -0.44 9.75
CA PHE A 70 0.53 -0.43 8.30
C PHE A 70 1.76 0.39 7.92
N ILE A 71 1.97 1.55 8.55
CA ILE A 71 3.17 2.36 8.33
C ILE A 71 4.41 1.55 8.70
N ALA A 72 4.37 0.84 9.83
CA ALA A 72 5.48 -0.03 10.23
C ALA A 72 5.77 -1.11 9.19
N GLU A 73 4.73 -1.68 8.59
CA GLU A 73 4.88 -2.67 7.53
C GLU A 73 5.46 -2.04 6.26
N CYS A 74 5.07 -0.83 5.90
CA CYS A 74 5.67 -0.09 4.78
C CYS A 74 7.18 0.11 5.00
N GLU A 75 7.58 0.46 6.22
CA GLU A 75 8.99 0.62 6.56
C GLU A 75 9.75 -0.71 6.49
N LEU A 76 9.12 -1.79 6.94
CA LEU A 76 9.67 -3.13 6.82
C LEU A 76 9.91 -3.49 5.35
N MET A 77 8.92 -3.27 4.50
CA MET A 77 9.00 -3.57 3.06
C MET A 77 10.08 -2.70 2.38
N ARG A 78 10.25 -1.47 2.83
CA ARG A 78 11.25 -0.56 2.28
C ARG A 78 12.68 -1.11 2.45
N GLY A 79 12.93 -1.83 3.50
CA GLY A 79 14.21 -2.49 3.75
C GLY A 79 14.47 -3.70 2.84
N HIS A 80 13.49 -4.13 2.04
CA HIS A 80 13.56 -5.34 1.22
C HIS A 80 13.22 -5.10 -0.27
N THR A 81 13.32 -3.85 -0.73
CA THR A 81 12.92 -3.51 -2.10
C THR A 81 13.75 -4.21 -3.17
N ALA A 82 15.04 -4.43 -2.93
CA ALA A 82 15.91 -5.14 -3.86
C ALA A 82 15.46 -6.60 -4.03
N GLU A 83 15.19 -7.28 -2.92
CA GLU A 83 14.74 -8.68 -2.91
C GLU A 83 13.37 -8.82 -3.57
N LEU A 84 12.44 -7.94 -3.20
CA LEU A 84 11.09 -7.93 -3.75
C LEU A 84 11.11 -7.63 -5.25
N GLY A 85 11.99 -6.72 -5.68
CA GLY A 85 12.16 -6.40 -7.08
C GLY A 85 12.67 -7.57 -7.88
N ALA A 86 13.65 -8.30 -7.35
CA ALA A 86 14.21 -9.48 -8.00
C ALA A 86 13.19 -10.62 -8.05
N ASP A 87 12.54 -10.91 -6.94
CA ASP A 87 11.56 -12.00 -6.84
C ASP A 87 10.37 -11.77 -7.77
N SER A 88 9.83 -10.56 -7.81
CA SER A 88 8.67 -10.23 -8.63
C SER A 88 8.98 -10.04 -10.12
N GLY A 89 10.25 -9.76 -10.44
CA GLY A 89 10.68 -9.44 -11.79
C GLY A 89 10.43 -7.99 -12.20
N TYR A 90 9.83 -7.17 -11.34
CA TYR A 90 9.58 -5.75 -11.66
C TYR A 90 10.82 -4.86 -11.51
N GLY A 91 11.76 -5.27 -10.64
CA GLY A 91 12.97 -4.50 -10.33
C GLY A 91 12.81 -3.64 -9.09
N GLU A 92 13.95 -3.31 -8.49
CA GLU A 92 14.00 -2.54 -7.24
C GLU A 92 13.38 -1.16 -7.36
N ASP A 93 13.70 -0.43 -8.45
CA ASP A 93 13.22 0.94 -8.65
C ASP A 93 11.71 1.00 -8.77
N TYR A 94 11.12 0.01 -9.45
CA TYR A 94 9.67 -0.09 -9.56
C TYR A 94 9.03 -0.27 -8.18
N VAL A 95 9.54 -1.24 -7.40
CA VAL A 95 9.02 -1.54 -6.06
C VAL A 95 9.16 -0.32 -5.16
N ALA A 96 10.33 0.31 -5.16
CA ALA A 96 10.61 1.47 -4.31
C ALA A 96 9.66 2.64 -4.64
N ALA A 97 9.44 2.91 -5.93
CA ALA A 97 8.56 4.01 -6.34
C ALA A 97 7.10 3.78 -5.95
N ARG A 98 6.59 2.57 -6.17
CA ARG A 98 5.20 2.24 -5.83
C ARG A 98 4.99 2.20 -4.32
N LEU A 99 5.96 1.64 -3.60
CA LEU A 99 5.90 1.61 -2.13
C LEU A 99 5.95 3.02 -1.54
N ALA A 100 6.72 3.93 -2.13
CA ALA A 100 6.76 5.32 -1.69
C ALA A 100 5.39 5.99 -1.81
N ASN A 101 4.65 5.72 -2.89
CA ASN A 101 3.30 6.25 -3.07
C ASN A 101 2.34 5.71 -1.99
N ILE A 102 2.43 4.42 -1.70
CA ILE A 102 1.60 3.77 -0.67
C ILE A 102 1.95 4.33 0.71
N THR A 103 3.24 4.49 1.00
CA THR A 103 3.70 5.04 2.28
C THR A 103 3.21 6.47 2.48
N ARG A 104 3.28 7.31 1.44
CA ARG A 104 2.76 8.68 1.53
C ARG A 104 1.26 8.71 1.83
N ALA A 105 0.49 7.82 1.21
CA ALA A 105 -0.94 7.72 1.49
C ALA A 105 -1.19 7.33 2.95
N ALA A 106 -0.37 6.43 3.50
CA ALA A 106 -0.48 6.01 4.89
C ALA A 106 -0.13 7.14 5.87
N LEU A 107 0.92 7.92 5.57
CA LEU A 107 1.30 9.07 6.39
C LEU A 107 0.22 10.16 6.35
N ARG A 108 -0.37 10.37 5.18
CA ARG A 108 -1.49 11.30 5.01
C ARG A 108 -2.72 10.83 5.79
N ALA A 109 -2.99 9.52 5.78
CA ALA A 109 -4.08 8.93 6.56
C ALA A 109 -3.88 9.19 8.06
N ARG A 110 -2.67 8.99 8.56
CA ARG A 110 -2.34 9.27 9.95
C ARG A 110 -2.63 10.73 10.31
N SER A 111 -2.23 11.66 9.46
CA SER A 111 -2.45 13.09 9.69
C SER A 111 -3.94 13.47 9.64
N ALA A 112 -4.72 12.80 8.80
CA ALA A 112 -6.14 13.10 8.62
C ALA A 112 -7.06 12.30 9.55
N GLY A 113 -6.50 11.37 10.32
CA GLY A 113 -7.32 10.47 11.15
C GLY A 113 -8.11 9.45 10.34
N GLY A 114 -7.65 9.14 9.14
CA GLY A 114 -8.31 8.22 8.21
C GLY A 114 -7.58 6.92 8.01
N GLY A 115 -7.88 6.24 6.90
CA GLY A 115 -7.28 4.97 6.53
C GLY A 115 -6.75 4.97 5.12
N VAL A 116 -6.34 3.80 4.64
CA VAL A 116 -5.75 3.62 3.31
C VAL A 116 -6.54 2.56 2.55
N LEU A 117 -6.80 2.83 1.29
CA LEU A 117 -7.42 1.88 0.36
C LEU A 117 -6.47 1.62 -0.79
N VAL A 118 -6.12 0.36 -1.00
CA VAL A 118 -5.38 -0.09 -2.20
C VAL A 118 -6.32 -0.98 -3.00
N TRP A 119 -6.57 -0.60 -4.25
CA TRP A 119 -7.61 -1.27 -5.06
C TRP A 119 -7.38 -1.30 -6.58
#